data_e2aed91b7c3f6e4cb4eaafbc6dc814fd
#
_entry.id   e2aed91b7c3f6e4cb4eaafbc6dc814fd
#
_cell.length_a   1.000
_cell.length_b   1.000
_cell.length_c   1.000
_cell.angle_alpha   90.00
_cell.angle_beta   90.00
_cell.angle_gamma   90.00
#
_symmetry.space_group_name_H-M   'P 1'
#
loop_
_entity.id
_entity.type
_entity.pdbx_description
1 polymer ?
#
loop_
_entity_poly.entity_id
_entity_poly.type
_entity_poly.pdbx_seq_one_letter_code
_entity_poly.pdbx_strand_id
1 'polypeptide(L)'
;MPRITHSAVAAAVAAFLFVPASMAGGPPPSLDAPELAQGPYSSMHMLLQKTVLKVNVANIDVRVDKPTQSRFAQLAQGQTYSYPLDAELASAAIAAPRAVVQMQFVRDVPLNRWIGVVRDNLELAREAGLITREIEQKVSNAIPQWFAPLADRGYQKNDRLIYSITPDTLRTVVVSAGGQVLLDLSDHEAGARRVVMASYFAPKSDTRELLIRSLLERR
;
A
#
# COMPACT_ATOMS: atom_id res chain seq x y z
N MET A 1 19.29 -51.79 -22.43
CA MET A 1 19.61 -50.92 -21.28
C MET A 1 19.61 -49.46 -21.74
N PRO A 2 18.57 -48.68 -21.47
CA PRO A 2 18.52 -47.26 -21.82
C PRO A 2 19.12 -46.43 -20.69
N ARG A 3 19.99 -45.49 -21.03
CA ARG A 3 20.62 -44.52 -20.13
C ARG A 3 19.59 -43.42 -19.81
N ILE A 4 19.32 -43.22 -18.53
CA ILE A 4 18.51 -42.12 -18.00
C ILE A 4 19.44 -40.90 -17.90
N THR A 5 19.18 -39.89 -18.74
CA THR A 5 19.82 -38.57 -18.64
C THR A 5 19.04 -37.73 -17.62
N HIS A 6 19.70 -37.42 -16.51
CA HIS A 6 19.16 -36.47 -15.52
C HIS A 6 19.39 -35.05 -16.04
N SER A 7 18.29 -34.39 -16.46
CA SER A 7 18.31 -32.94 -16.69
C SER A 7 18.30 -32.24 -15.35
N ALA A 8 19.42 -31.59 -15.03
CA ALA A 8 19.53 -30.68 -13.88
C ALA A 8 18.73 -29.41 -14.19
N VAL A 9 17.63 -29.20 -13.49
CA VAL A 9 16.92 -27.92 -13.47
C VAL A 9 17.75 -26.98 -12.57
N ALA A 10 18.48 -26.08 -13.21
CA ALA A 10 19.18 -25.00 -12.51
C ALA A 10 18.15 -24.01 -11.98
N ALA A 11 17.86 -24.05 -10.67
CA ALA A 11 17.12 -23.02 -9.97
C ALA A 11 18.00 -21.76 -9.91
N ALA A 12 17.72 -20.78 -10.75
CA ALA A 12 18.30 -19.46 -10.65
C ALA A 12 17.71 -18.76 -9.39
N VAL A 13 18.46 -18.82 -8.29
CA VAL A 13 18.22 -17.99 -7.11
C VAL A 13 18.69 -16.58 -7.50
N ALA A 14 17.75 -15.72 -7.85
CA ALA A 14 18.03 -14.29 -8.03
C ALA A 14 18.40 -13.73 -6.65
N ALA A 15 19.68 -13.49 -6.44
CA ALA A 15 20.18 -12.80 -5.26
C ALA A 15 19.74 -11.33 -5.36
N PHE A 16 18.81 -10.92 -4.53
CA PHE A 16 18.46 -9.52 -4.34
C PHE A 16 19.67 -8.81 -3.70
N LEU A 17 20.35 -7.99 -4.46
CA LEU A 17 21.37 -7.09 -3.95
C LEU A 17 20.67 -5.93 -3.22
N PHE A 18 20.51 -6.09 -1.92
CA PHE A 18 20.16 -5.00 -1.01
C PHE A 18 21.33 -4.00 -1.02
N VAL A 19 21.13 -2.84 -1.59
CA VAL A 19 21.98 -1.68 -1.36
C VAL A 19 21.44 -0.96 -0.12
N PRO A 20 22.12 -0.98 1.03
CA PRO A 20 21.67 -0.22 2.19
C PRO A 20 21.78 1.28 1.85
N ALA A 21 20.64 1.97 1.85
CA ALA A 21 20.61 3.41 1.70
C ALA A 21 21.32 4.07 2.89
N SER A 22 22.32 4.88 2.60
CA SER A 22 23.11 5.62 3.59
C SER A 22 22.23 6.45 4.53
N MET A 23 22.45 6.28 5.82
CA MET A 23 21.91 7.09 6.93
C MET A 23 22.52 8.50 6.90
N ALA A 24 22.18 9.33 5.94
CA ALA A 24 22.52 10.75 5.93
C ALA A 24 21.22 11.55 6.00
N GLY A 25 21.10 12.44 7.01
CA GLY A 25 19.96 13.33 7.16
C GLY A 25 19.86 14.33 6.01
N GLY A 26 19.36 13.87 4.88
CA GLY A 26 19.01 14.65 3.71
C GLY A 26 17.54 15.09 3.74
N PRO A 27 17.12 16.04 2.89
CA PRO A 27 15.73 16.38 2.73
C PRO A 27 14.93 15.11 2.39
N PRO A 28 13.63 15.03 2.80
CA PRO A 28 12.81 13.86 2.52
C PRO A 28 12.84 13.59 1.01
N PRO A 29 13.00 12.33 0.59
CA PRO A 29 13.09 11.99 -0.82
C PRO A 29 11.89 12.54 -1.57
N SER A 30 12.13 13.17 -2.73
CA SER A 30 11.05 13.57 -3.62
C SER A 30 10.27 12.32 -4.01
N LEU A 31 8.96 12.34 -3.85
CA LEU A 31 8.10 11.24 -4.30
C LEU A 31 8.19 11.13 -5.83
N ASP A 32 8.12 9.92 -6.37
CA ASP A 32 8.14 9.68 -7.83
C ASP A 32 6.90 10.25 -8.54
N ALA A 33 5.92 10.72 -7.77
CA ALA A 33 4.73 11.42 -8.22
C ALA A 33 4.46 12.65 -7.35
N PRO A 34 5.37 13.66 -7.32
CA PRO A 34 5.24 14.80 -6.43
C PRO A 34 3.97 15.63 -6.70
N GLU A 35 3.47 15.61 -7.93
CA GLU A 35 2.21 16.25 -8.31
C GLU A 35 1.00 15.67 -7.56
N LEU A 36 1.02 14.39 -7.21
CA LEU A 36 -0.06 13.75 -6.44
C LEU A 36 0.02 14.13 -4.95
N ALA A 37 1.19 14.52 -4.45
CA ALA A 37 1.36 14.91 -3.06
C ALA A 37 0.80 16.30 -2.76
N GLN A 38 0.71 17.19 -3.75
CA GLN A 38 0.42 18.63 -3.56
C GLN A 38 -0.77 19.15 -4.36
N GLY A 39 -1.33 18.38 -5.28
CA GLY A 39 -2.36 18.84 -6.21
C GLY A 39 -3.80 18.72 -5.70
N PRO A 40 -4.79 19.31 -6.42
CA PRO A 40 -6.22 19.20 -6.13
C PRO A 40 -6.79 17.83 -6.54
N TYR A 41 -5.97 16.80 -6.50
CA TYR A 41 -6.37 15.44 -6.84
C TYR A 41 -7.32 14.90 -5.80
N SER A 42 -8.34 14.16 -6.24
CA SER A 42 -9.28 13.50 -5.33
C SER A 42 -8.53 12.59 -4.40
N SER A 43 -8.52 12.94 -3.14
CA SER A 43 -8.02 12.06 -2.11
C SER A 43 -9.20 11.38 -1.42
N MET A 44 -9.11 10.08 -1.28
CA MET A 44 -9.89 9.35 -0.31
C MET A 44 -9.18 9.45 1.02
N HIS A 45 -9.90 9.68 2.11
CA HIS A 45 -9.30 9.78 3.43
C HIS A 45 -10.11 9.04 4.48
N MET A 46 -9.43 8.54 5.48
CA MET A 46 -10.08 7.92 6.63
C MET A 46 -9.22 7.99 7.88
N LEU A 47 -9.85 7.88 9.03
CA LEU A 47 -9.19 7.58 10.29
C LEU A 47 -9.38 6.08 10.58
N LEU A 48 -8.29 5.32 10.50
CA LEU A 48 -8.30 3.90 10.81
C LEU A 48 -8.47 3.70 12.32
N GLN A 49 -9.52 2.98 12.69
CA GLN A 49 -9.83 2.60 14.07
C GLN A 49 -9.74 1.07 14.18
N LYS A 50 -9.07 0.58 15.19
CA LYS A 50 -8.96 -0.86 15.48
C LYS A 50 -9.48 -1.13 16.88
N THR A 51 -10.04 -2.34 17.04
CA THR A 51 -10.63 -2.92 18.24
C THR A 51 -12.07 -2.45 18.52
N VAL A 52 -12.76 -3.23 19.35
CA VAL A 52 -14.12 -2.93 19.85
C VAL A 52 -14.23 -1.55 20.51
N LEU A 53 -13.12 -1.02 21.03
CA LEU A 53 -13.03 0.31 21.66
C LEU A 53 -12.79 1.44 20.66
N LYS A 54 -12.79 1.18 19.34
CA LYS A 54 -12.58 2.18 18.27
C LYS A 54 -11.32 3.04 18.50
N VAL A 55 -10.20 2.41 18.85
CA VAL A 55 -8.94 3.12 19.08
C VAL A 55 -8.36 3.64 17.77
N ASN A 56 -8.16 4.95 17.66
CA ASN A 56 -7.54 5.60 16.51
C ASN A 56 -6.10 5.11 16.34
N VAL A 57 -5.73 4.68 15.14
CA VAL A 57 -4.41 4.13 14.82
C VAL A 57 -3.65 5.02 13.86
N ALA A 58 -4.27 5.39 12.73
CA ALA A 58 -3.63 6.19 11.69
C ALA A 58 -4.66 6.94 10.86
N ASN A 59 -4.28 8.11 10.35
CA ASN A 59 -4.95 8.76 9.23
C ASN A 59 -4.41 8.16 7.94
N ILE A 60 -5.29 7.79 7.02
CA ILE A 60 -4.95 7.25 5.71
C ILE A 60 -5.49 8.19 4.64
N ASP A 61 -4.60 8.61 3.73
CA ASP A 61 -4.92 9.37 2.53
C ASP A 61 -4.51 8.56 1.30
N VAL A 62 -5.43 8.42 0.35
CA VAL A 62 -5.16 7.80 -0.96
C VAL A 62 -5.45 8.83 -2.04
N ARG A 63 -4.44 9.16 -2.83
CA ARG A 63 -4.53 10.06 -3.98
C ARG A 63 -4.26 9.28 -5.25
N VAL A 64 -5.00 9.59 -6.30
CA VAL A 64 -4.88 8.92 -7.60
C VAL A 64 -4.68 9.95 -8.71
N ASP A 65 -4.21 9.51 -9.84
CA ASP A 65 -3.98 10.36 -11.01
C ASP A 65 -5.29 10.96 -11.57
N LYS A 66 -5.14 11.98 -12.41
CA LYS A 66 -6.26 12.71 -13.00
C LYS A 66 -7.22 11.83 -13.83
N PRO A 67 -6.77 10.87 -14.65
CA PRO A 67 -7.69 9.96 -15.34
C PRO A 67 -8.55 9.15 -14.39
N THR A 68 -7.97 8.57 -13.33
CA THR A 68 -8.71 7.82 -12.30
C THR A 68 -9.68 8.74 -11.53
N GLN A 69 -9.25 9.95 -11.20
CA GLN A 69 -10.12 10.96 -10.60
C GLN A 69 -11.33 11.27 -11.48
N SER A 70 -11.12 11.47 -12.78
CA SER A 70 -12.21 11.70 -13.74
C SER A 70 -13.18 10.50 -13.77
N ARG A 71 -12.65 9.29 -13.71
CA ARG A 71 -13.46 8.08 -13.61
C ARG A 71 -14.30 8.03 -12.33
N PHE A 72 -13.73 8.40 -11.18
CA PHE A 72 -14.49 8.52 -9.93
C PHE A 72 -15.63 9.54 -10.05
N ALA A 73 -15.34 10.71 -10.65
CA ALA A 73 -16.36 11.73 -10.85
C ALA A 73 -17.52 11.24 -11.71
N GLN A 74 -17.23 10.51 -12.79
CA GLN A 74 -18.26 9.91 -13.67
C GLN A 74 -19.12 8.87 -12.93
N LEU A 75 -18.46 7.92 -12.20
CA LEU A 75 -19.14 6.85 -11.48
C LEU A 75 -20.03 7.39 -10.37
N ALA A 76 -19.56 8.41 -9.64
CA ALA A 76 -20.21 8.94 -8.48
C ALA A 76 -21.20 10.09 -8.79
N GLN A 77 -21.35 10.50 -10.07
CA GLN A 77 -22.23 11.63 -10.44
C GLN A 77 -23.69 11.32 -10.12
N GLY A 78 -24.28 12.12 -9.23
CA GLY A 78 -25.69 11.95 -8.82
C GLY A 78 -25.99 10.66 -8.04
N GLN A 79 -24.95 9.91 -7.65
CA GLN A 79 -25.08 8.66 -6.91
C GLN A 79 -24.91 8.86 -5.41
N THR A 80 -25.62 8.05 -4.64
CA THR A 80 -25.36 7.83 -3.22
C THR A 80 -24.60 6.54 -3.03
N TYR A 81 -23.97 6.35 -1.87
CA TYR A 81 -23.25 5.11 -1.58
C TYR A 81 -24.16 3.89 -1.75
N SER A 82 -23.66 2.90 -2.50
CA SER A 82 -24.28 1.59 -2.69
C SER A 82 -23.20 0.54 -2.91
N TYR A 83 -23.46 -0.73 -2.62
CA TYR A 83 -22.49 -1.81 -2.83
C TYR A 83 -22.00 -1.96 -4.28
N PRO A 84 -22.86 -1.83 -5.33
CA PRO A 84 -22.38 -1.83 -6.70
C PRO A 84 -21.42 -0.66 -6.98
N LEU A 85 -21.76 0.56 -6.58
CA LEU A 85 -20.92 1.74 -6.75
C LEU A 85 -19.60 1.60 -6.00
N ASP A 86 -19.63 1.07 -4.78
CA ASP A 86 -18.43 0.76 -3.99
C ASP A 86 -17.50 -0.20 -4.75
N ALA A 87 -18.04 -1.27 -5.36
CA ALA A 87 -17.25 -2.22 -6.13
C ALA A 87 -16.61 -1.59 -7.38
N GLU A 88 -17.33 -0.72 -8.09
CA GLU A 88 -16.81 -0.01 -9.26
C GLU A 88 -15.72 1.00 -8.89
N LEU A 89 -15.91 1.79 -7.84
CA LEU A 89 -14.93 2.76 -7.35
C LEU A 89 -13.67 2.07 -6.82
N ALA A 90 -13.81 0.96 -6.07
CA ALA A 90 -12.68 0.15 -5.62
C ALA A 90 -11.89 -0.45 -6.80
N SER A 91 -12.59 -0.98 -7.80
CA SER A 91 -11.95 -1.50 -9.02
C SER A 91 -11.16 -0.41 -9.75
N ALA A 92 -11.72 0.78 -9.88
CA ALA A 92 -11.05 1.92 -10.50
C ALA A 92 -9.82 2.38 -9.68
N ALA A 93 -9.90 2.35 -8.32
CA ALA A 93 -8.77 2.65 -7.45
C ALA A 93 -7.63 1.63 -7.61
N ILE A 94 -7.95 0.33 -7.62
CA ILE A 94 -6.96 -0.74 -7.80
C ILE A 94 -6.29 -0.67 -9.18
N ALA A 95 -7.02 -0.23 -10.21
CA ALA A 95 -6.52 -0.09 -11.56
C ALA A 95 -5.74 1.21 -11.81
N ALA A 96 -5.71 2.15 -10.85
CA ALA A 96 -5.05 3.43 -11.01
C ALA A 96 -3.56 3.25 -11.40
N PRO A 97 -3.10 3.79 -12.54
CA PRO A 97 -1.70 3.65 -12.96
C PRO A 97 -0.73 4.40 -12.05
N ARG A 98 -1.19 5.48 -11.40
CA ARG A 98 -0.39 6.27 -10.45
C ARG A 98 -1.22 6.58 -9.21
N ALA A 99 -0.65 6.35 -8.04
CA ALA A 99 -1.28 6.66 -6.77
C ALA A 99 -0.24 6.99 -5.70
N VAL A 100 -0.66 7.72 -4.68
CA VAL A 100 0.07 7.89 -3.44
C VAL A 100 -0.84 7.46 -2.30
N VAL A 101 -0.39 6.51 -1.49
CA VAL A 101 -1.05 6.13 -0.25
C VAL A 101 -0.18 6.61 0.89
N GLN A 102 -0.70 7.47 1.74
CA GLN A 102 -0.02 7.97 2.92
C GLN A 102 -0.77 7.54 4.17
N MET A 103 -0.05 6.94 5.11
CA MET A 103 -0.54 6.62 6.43
C MET A 103 0.25 7.43 7.47
N GLN A 104 -0.42 8.26 8.25
CA GLN A 104 0.16 8.98 9.38
C GLN A 104 -0.32 8.37 10.68
N PHE A 105 0.60 7.81 11.46
CA PHE A 105 0.27 7.18 12.73
C PHE A 105 -0.11 8.24 13.78
N VAL A 106 -1.26 8.07 14.44
CA VAL A 106 -1.73 8.97 15.50
C VAL A 106 -1.35 8.46 16.89
N ARG A 107 -0.70 7.31 16.96
CA ARG A 107 -0.17 6.67 18.18
C ARG A 107 0.95 5.71 17.80
N ASP A 108 1.66 5.22 18.80
CA ASP A 108 2.68 4.19 18.62
C ASP A 108 2.05 2.85 18.25
N VAL A 109 2.65 2.16 17.27
CA VAL A 109 2.22 0.86 16.77
C VAL A 109 3.43 -0.07 16.65
N PRO A 110 3.49 -1.15 17.43
CA PRO A 110 4.53 -2.16 17.29
C PRO A 110 4.56 -2.74 15.87
N LEU A 111 5.77 -2.95 15.32
CA LEU A 111 5.93 -3.43 13.94
C LEU A 111 5.21 -4.76 13.70
N ASN A 112 5.32 -5.71 14.64
CA ASN A 112 4.68 -7.02 14.53
C ASN A 112 3.15 -6.92 14.42
N ARG A 113 2.53 -5.97 15.15
CA ARG A 113 1.09 -5.73 15.07
C ARG A 113 0.69 -5.14 13.72
N TRP A 114 1.49 -4.19 13.18
CA TRP A 114 1.26 -3.65 11.84
C TRP A 114 1.40 -4.74 10.77
N ILE A 115 2.47 -5.57 10.84
CA ILE A 115 2.66 -6.70 9.92
C ILE A 115 1.46 -7.66 9.95
N GLY A 116 0.90 -7.94 11.13
CA GLY A 116 -0.31 -8.75 11.25
C GLY A 116 -1.47 -8.17 10.44
N VAL A 117 -1.75 -6.87 10.61
CA VAL A 117 -2.83 -6.20 9.86
C VAL A 117 -2.58 -6.23 8.34
N VAL A 118 -1.33 -6.06 7.90
CA VAL A 118 -1.01 -6.15 6.47
C VAL A 118 -1.27 -7.56 5.93
N ARG A 119 -0.89 -8.60 6.67
CA ARG A 119 -1.14 -10.00 6.29
C ARG A 119 -2.65 -10.30 6.19
N ASP A 120 -3.44 -9.84 7.16
CA ASP A 120 -4.89 -9.99 7.13
C ASP A 120 -5.49 -9.35 5.86
N ASN A 121 -5.04 -8.15 5.51
CA ASN A 121 -5.51 -7.46 4.30
C ASN A 121 -5.03 -8.14 3.00
N LEU A 122 -3.84 -8.73 2.97
CA LEU A 122 -3.36 -9.53 1.84
C LEU A 122 -4.19 -10.80 1.66
N GLU A 123 -4.56 -11.45 2.76
CA GLU A 123 -5.45 -12.62 2.73
C GLU A 123 -6.83 -12.23 2.13
N LEU A 124 -7.44 -11.14 2.58
CA LEU A 124 -8.69 -10.62 2.01
C LEU A 124 -8.57 -10.33 0.51
N ALA A 125 -7.43 -9.74 0.08
CA ALA A 125 -7.17 -9.47 -1.32
C ALA A 125 -7.04 -10.76 -2.15
N ARG A 126 -6.41 -11.80 -1.61
CA ARG A 126 -6.32 -13.12 -2.22
C ARG A 126 -7.69 -13.80 -2.30
N GLU A 127 -8.48 -13.78 -1.23
CA GLU A 127 -9.83 -14.36 -1.23
C GLU A 127 -10.74 -13.73 -2.27
N ALA A 128 -10.55 -12.43 -2.51
CA ALA A 128 -11.28 -11.68 -3.54
C ALA A 128 -10.70 -11.89 -4.97
N GLY A 129 -9.65 -12.70 -5.14
CA GLY A 129 -9.01 -12.92 -6.45
C GLY A 129 -8.25 -11.70 -6.99
N LEU A 130 -7.95 -10.71 -6.16
CA LEU A 130 -7.21 -9.50 -6.54
C LEU A 130 -5.71 -9.75 -6.66
N ILE A 131 -5.19 -10.69 -5.87
CA ILE A 131 -3.81 -11.20 -5.94
C ILE A 131 -3.82 -12.72 -5.89
N THR A 132 -2.73 -13.37 -6.34
CA THR A 132 -2.60 -14.84 -6.25
C THR A 132 -2.05 -15.26 -4.89
N ARG A 133 -2.15 -16.55 -4.57
CA ARG A 133 -1.56 -17.13 -3.36
C ARG A 133 -0.04 -16.97 -3.32
N GLU A 134 0.62 -17.14 -4.48
CA GLU A 134 2.08 -17.00 -4.58
C GLU A 134 2.52 -15.58 -4.23
N ILE A 135 1.78 -14.56 -4.70
CA ILE A 135 2.03 -13.15 -4.40
C ILE A 135 1.80 -12.88 -2.91
N GLU A 136 0.68 -13.34 -2.35
CA GLU A 136 0.39 -13.21 -0.91
C GLU A 136 1.51 -13.78 -0.06
N GLN A 137 1.93 -15.04 -0.33
CA GLN A 137 2.98 -15.71 0.42
C GLN A 137 4.33 -15.01 0.27
N LYS A 138 4.71 -14.63 -0.96
CA LYS A 138 5.96 -13.92 -1.23
C LYS A 138 6.04 -12.63 -0.42
N VAL A 139 5.00 -11.80 -0.49
CA VAL A 139 4.95 -10.52 0.22
C VAL A 139 4.91 -10.73 1.74
N SER A 140 4.05 -11.62 2.24
CA SER A 140 3.93 -11.91 3.68
C SER A 140 5.24 -12.38 4.32
N ASN A 141 6.05 -13.15 3.57
CA ASN A 141 7.35 -13.62 4.04
C ASN A 141 8.43 -12.53 3.97
N ALA A 142 8.35 -11.62 3.00
CA ALA A 142 9.35 -10.59 2.78
C ALA A 142 9.16 -9.34 3.69
N ILE A 143 7.93 -9.01 4.08
CA ILE A 143 7.60 -7.82 4.88
C ILE A 143 8.49 -7.69 6.14
N PRO A 144 8.73 -8.71 6.98
CA PRO A 144 9.57 -8.56 8.17
C PRO A 144 11.00 -8.12 7.84
N GLN A 145 11.55 -8.57 6.70
CA GLN A 145 12.89 -8.21 6.25
C GLN A 145 12.91 -6.79 5.67
N TRP A 146 11.90 -6.42 4.88
CA TRP A 146 11.79 -5.08 4.31
C TRP A 146 11.69 -4.00 5.38
N PHE A 147 10.97 -4.29 6.46
CA PHE A 147 10.77 -3.34 7.57
C PHE A 147 11.70 -3.59 8.77
N ALA A 148 12.75 -4.40 8.60
CA ALA A 148 13.74 -4.67 9.66
C ALA A 148 14.32 -3.41 10.34
N PRO A 149 14.56 -2.28 9.65
CA PRO A 149 15.01 -1.05 10.31
C PRO A 149 14.04 -0.50 11.36
N LEU A 150 12.77 -0.94 11.35
CA LEU A 150 11.76 -0.56 12.33
C LEU A 150 11.50 -1.63 13.40
N ALA A 151 12.28 -2.73 13.43
CA ALA A 151 11.98 -3.88 14.28
C ALA A 151 11.87 -3.52 15.77
N ASP A 152 12.83 -2.76 16.28
CA ASP A 152 12.93 -2.42 17.70
C ASP A 152 12.02 -1.25 18.09
N ARG A 153 11.78 -0.30 17.18
CA ARG A 153 11.02 0.92 17.50
C ARG A 153 9.55 0.87 17.09
N GLY A 154 9.21 0.10 16.07
CA GLY A 154 7.92 0.15 15.41
C GLY A 154 7.64 1.51 14.76
N TYR A 155 6.36 1.81 14.54
CA TYR A 155 5.90 3.15 14.17
C TYR A 155 5.61 3.95 15.44
N GLN A 156 6.07 5.19 15.49
CA GLN A 156 5.77 6.13 16.56
C GLN A 156 4.70 7.13 16.11
N LYS A 157 4.07 7.80 17.07
CA LYS A 157 3.09 8.86 16.79
C LYS A 157 3.70 9.91 15.86
N ASN A 158 2.94 10.28 14.82
CA ASN A 158 3.30 11.20 13.74
C ASN A 158 4.34 10.68 12.74
N ASP A 159 4.82 9.45 12.84
CA ASP A 159 5.54 8.81 11.73
C ASP A 159 4.59 8.66 10.52
N ARG A 160 5.18 8.70 9.32
CA ARG A 160 4.46 8.55 8.06
C ARG A 160 5.01 7.37 7.28
N LEU A 161 4.12 6.48 6.85
CA LEU A 161 4.39 5.47 5.84
C LEU A 161 3.77 5.94 4.52
N ILE A 162 4.57 5.98 3.46
CA ILE A 162 4.17 6.50 2.16
C ILE A 162 4.46 5.45 1.11
N TYR A 163 3.45 5.08 0.33
CA TYR A 163 3.60 4.33 -0.90
C TYR A 163 3.43 5.25 -2.09
N SER A 164 4.46 5.37 -2.93
CA SER A 164 4.41 6.07 -4.21
C SER A 164 4.34 5.03 -5.32
N ILE A 165 3.26 5.05 -6.08
CA ILE A 165 2.92 4.05 -7.09
C ILE A 165 2.97 4.72 -8.46
N THR A 166 3.80 4.18 -9.35
CA THR A 166 3.87 4.54 -10.76
C THR A 166 3.66 3.30 -11.65
N PRO A 167 3.58 3.42 -12.97
CA PRO A 167 3.50 2.26 -13.85
C PRO A 167 4.64 1.25 -13.65
N ASP A 168 5.84 1.73 -13.28
CA ASP A 168 7.06 0.92 -13.29
C ASP A 168 7.65 0.70 -11.89
N THR A 169 7.15 1.41 -10.86
CA THR A 169 7.77 1.39 -9.53
C THR A 169 6.73 1.47 -8.42
N LEU A 170 6.92 0.67 -7.40
CA LEU A 170 6.38 0.88 -6.07
C LEU A 170 7.51 1.33 -5.15
N ARG A 171 7.47 2.57 -4.67
CA ARG A 171 8.40 3.07 -3.65
C ARG A 171 7.71 3.14 -2.30
N THR A 172 8.35 2.59 -1.29
CA THR A 172 7.88 2.58 0.10
C THR A 172 8.83 3.40 0.94
N VAL A 173 8.33 4.47 1.54
CA VAL A 173 9.13 5.38 2.38
C VAL A 173 8.51 5.47 3.76
N VAL A 174 9.34 5.36 4.79
CA VAL A 174 8.93 5.68 6.18
C VAL A 174 9.71 6.89 6.65
N VAL A 175 8.99 7.89 7.13
CA VAL A 175 9.55 9.15 7.62
C VAL A 175 9.13 9.33 9.08
N SER A 176 10.09 9.61 9.95
CA SER A 176 9.81 9.90 11.37
C SER A 176 9.05 11.23 11.52
N ALA A 177 8.47 11.45 12.69
CA ALA A 177 7.85 12.73 13.06
C ALA A 177 8.81 13.92 12.89
N GLY A 178 10.11 13.72 13.09
CA GLY A 178 11.17 14.73 12.90
C GLY A 178 11.64 14.89 11.45
N GLY A 179 11.07 14.20 10.48
CA GLY A 179 11.43 14.29 9.07
C GLY A 179 12.60 13.38 8.64
N GLN A 180 13.15 12.57 9.54
CA GLN A 180 14.20 11.61 9.20
C GLN A 180 13.62 10.45 8.39
N VAL A 181 14.25 10.08 7.27
CA VAL A 181 13.92 8.87 6.51
C VAL A 181 14.43 7.65 7.28
N LEU A 182 13.51 6.78 7.67
CA LEU A 182 13.77 5.54 8.41
C LEU A 182 13.86 4.33 7.50
N LEU A 183 13.17 4.39 6.36
CA LEU A 183 13.10 3.35 5.35
C LEU A 183 12.85 3.99 3.99
N ASP A 184 13.52 3.49 2.96
CA ASP A 184 13.30 3.86 1.57
C ASP A 184 13.58 2.64 0.70
N LEU A 185 12.54 2.06 0.13
CA LEU A 185 12.60 0.85 -0.70
C LEU A 185 11.91 1.10 -2.02
N SER A 186 12.48 0.58 -3.11
CA SER A 186 11.86 0.58 -4.42
C SER A 186 11.72 -0.85 -4.93
N ASP A 187 10.54 -1.16 -5.47
CA ASP A 187 10.23 -2.43 -6.12
C ASP A 187 9.75 -2.15 -7.55
N HIS A 188 10.36 -2.83 -8.51
CA HIS A 188 10.08 -2.71 -9.95
C HIS A 188 9.34 -3.93 -10.50
N GLU A 189 8.91 -4.85 -9.66
CA GLU A 189 8.17 -6.02 -10.11
C GLU A 189 6.78 -5.65 -10.65
N ALA A 190 6.45 -6.22 -11.79
CA ALA A 190 5.13 -6.11 -12.36
C ALA A 190 4.09 -6.69 -11.38
N GLY A 191 3.26 -5.85 -10.81
CA GLY A 191 2.24 -6.28 -9.85
C GLY A 191 2.46 -5.82 -8.42
N ALA A 192 3.68 -5.42 -8.00
CA ALA A 192 3.92 -4.89 -6.64
C ALA A 192 2.96 -3.75 -6.29
N ARG A 193 2.74 -2.81 -7.22
CA ARG A 193 1.77 -1.71 -7.09
C ARG A 193 0.35 -2.18 -6.81
N ARG A 194 -0.09 -3.25 -7.52
CA ARG A 194 -1.44 -3.80 -7.37
C ARG A 194 -1.66 -4.39 -5.99
N VAL A 195 -0.62 -4.97 -5.39
CA VAL A 195 -0.68 -5.56 -4.05
C VAL A 195 -1.06 -4.51 -3.02
N VAL A 196 -0.43 -3.33 -3.05
CA VAL A 196 -0.75 -2.24 -2.12
C VAL A 196 -2.21 -1.81 -2.28
N MET A 197 -2.62 -1.44 -3.50
CA MET A 197 -4.00 -0.99 -3.74
C MET A 197 -5.03 -2.09 -3.43
N ALA A 198 -4.74 -3.35 -3.78
CA ALA A 198 -5.60 -4.47 -3.47
C ALA A 198 -5.79 -4.66 -1.96
N SER A 199 -4.74 -4.49 -1.15
CA SER A 199 -4.83 -4.62 0.31
C SER A 199 -5.72 -3.56 0.97
N TYR A 200 -5.76 -2.34 0.42
CA TYR A 200 -6.63 -1.27 0.94
C TYR A 200 -8.08 -1.38 0.43
N PHE A 201 -8.29 -1.90 -0.79
CA PHE A 201 -9.60 -1.93 -1.44
C PHE A 201 -10.19 -3.33 -1.59
N ALA A 202 -9.63 -4.35 -0.94
CA ALA A 202 -10.23 -5.69 -0.90
C ALA A 202 -11.65 -5.64 -0.28
N PRO A 203 -12.59 -6.44 -0.75
CA PRO A 203 -13.87 -6.65 -0.06
C PRO A 203 -13.63 -7.05 1.40
N LYS A 204 -14.46 -6.55 2.30
CA LYS A 204 -14.38 -6.78 3.75
C LYS A 204 -13.14 -6.18 4.45
N SER A 205 -12.25 -5.45 3.75
CA SER A 205 -11.20 -4.72 4.45
C SER A 205 -11.82 -3.55 5.25
N ASP A 206 -11.24 -3.27 6.42
CA ASP A 206 -11.71 -2.16 7.29
C ASP A 206 -11.52 -0.79 6.65
N THR A 207 -10.76 -0.70 5.55
CA THR A 207 -10.40 0.56 4.90
C THR A 207 -11.27 0.91 3.72
N ARG A 208 -11.73 -0.08 2.94
CA ARG A 208 -12.41 0.13 1.65
C ARG A 208 -13.63 1.03 1.76
N GLU A 209 -14.61 0.65 2.58
CA GLU A 209 -15.87 1.38 2.68
C GLU A 209 -15.65 2.82 3.12
N LEU A 210 -14.80 3.05 4.12
CA LEU A 210 -14.52 4.38 4.65
C LEU A 210 -13.82 5.27 3.63
N LEU A 211 -12.81 4.74 2.92
CA LEU A 211 -12.12 5.46 1.85
C LEU A 211 -13.08 5.86 0.74
N ILE A 212 -13.95 4.95 0.28
CA ILE A 212 -14.89 5.21 -0.81
C ILE A 212 -15.99 6.19 -0.37
N ARG A 213 -16.53 6.05 0.84
CA ARG A 213 -17.51 7.01 1.37
C ARG A 213 -16.97 8.44 1.39
N SER A 214 -15.68 8.60 1.74
CA SER A 214 -15.06 9.91 1.78
C SER A 214 -15.02 10.63 0.42
N LEU A 215 -15.07 9.90 -0.71
CA LEU A 215 -15.23 10.49 -2.04
C LEU A 215 -16.62 11.10 -2.27
N LEU A 216 -17.63 10.51 -1.67
CA LEU A 216 -19.04 10.89 -1.87
C LEU A 216 -19.47 12.02 -0.93
N GLU A 217 -18.83 12.15 0.24
CA GLU A 217 -19.14 13.17 1.26
C GLU A 217 -18.60 14.57 0.92
N ARG A 218 -17.66 14.68 -0.01
CA ARG A 218 -17.00 15.96 -0.41
C ARG A 218 -17.71 16.73 -1.51
N ARG A 219 -18.95 16.40 -1.82
CA ARG A 219 -19.69 17.03 -2.92
C ARG A 219 -20.69 18.06 -2.48
#